data_58ed9ebe26e50e4c834c688d4fc1f999
#
_entry.id   58ed9ebe26e50e4c834c688d4fc1f999
#
_cell.length_a   1.000
_cell.length_b   1.000
_cell.length_c   1.000
_cell.angle_alpha   90.00
_cell.angle_beta   90.00
_cell.angle_gamma   90.00
#
_symmetry.space_group_name_H-M   'P 1'
#
loop_
_entity.id
_entity.type
_entity.pdbx_description
1 polymer ?
#
loop_
_entity_poly.entity_id
_entity_poly.type
_entity_poly.pdbx_seq_one_letter_code
_entity_poly.pdbx_strand_id
1 'polypeptide(L)'
;GKDPITSEELKNKKPEDLFKTDGEGVTFTSKTNADNFNAFRSYNYPPLAHAGISIKYDIPQIYHPVSRKPLKPHYLLDRNIAILKIFPGISPQVVESILNIPGLKGVVMETFGSGNAPGYDWLLEMLKDAVERGIVIVNVTQCLAGSVEMHRYETGRKLLQAGVVSGYDSTTECAVAKLMFLFGHGMTPDEVKEHLNCSLIGEITIA
;
A
#
# COMPACT_ATOMS: atom_id res chain seq x y z
N GLY A 1 27.27 14.63 -1.33
CA GLY A 1 26.03 13.89 -1.17
C GLY A 1 25.99 13.32 0.23
N LYS A 2 24.87 13.42 0.92
CA LYS A 2 24.67 12.71 2.19
C LYS A 2 24.26 11.27 1.85
N ASP A 3 24.82 10.32 2.58
CA ASP A 3 24.52 8.89 2.42
C ASP A 3 23.01 8.62 2.58
N PRO A 4 22.46 7.65 1.86
CA PRO A 4 21.09 7.21 2.04
C PRO A 4 20.85 6.76 3.49
N ILE A 5 19.63 6.94 4.00
CA ILE A 5 19.24 6.41 5.32
C ILE A 5 19.47 4.91 5.31
N THR A 6 20.20 4.41 6.30
CA THR A 6 20.41 2.97 6.48
C THR A 6 19.15 2.29 7.05
N SER A 7 19.05 0.97 6.86
CA SER A 7 17.95 0.18 7.47
C SER A 7 17.94 0.31 9.01
N GLU A 8 19.09 0.51 9.63
CA GLU A 8 19.24 0.67 11.07
C GLU A 8 18.72 2.03 11.57
N GLU A 9 18.91 3.10 10.79
CA GLU A 9 18.30 4.41 11.05
C GLU A 9 16.78 4.40 10.89
N LEU A 10 16.25 3.57 9.97
CA LEU A 10 14.80 3.38 9.80
C LEU A 10 14.17 2.65 10.98
N LYS A 11 14.81 1.58 11.49
CA LYS A 11 14.34 0.79 12.64
C LYS A 11 14.18 1.60 13.93
N ASN A 12 15.04 2.60 14.12
CA ASN A 12 15.08 3.42 15.34
C ASN A 12 14.23 4.70 15.26
N LYS A 13 13.54 4.93 14.14
CA LYS A 13 12.68 6.09 13.96
C LYS A 13 11.21 5.70 14.09
N LYS A 14 10.45 6.54 14.80
CA LYS A 14 9.01 6.44 14.75
C LYS A 14 8.53 6.71 13.33
N PRO A 15 7.44 6.09 12.85
CA PRO A 15 6.88 6.32 11.53
C PRO A 15 6.75 7.80 11.17
N GLU A 16 6.32 8.62 12.11
CA GLU A 16 6.18 10.08 12.00
C GLU A 16 7.49 10.85 11.75
N ASP A 17 8.65 10.24 12.03
CA ASP A 17 9.96 10.86 11.79
C ASP A 17 10.55 10.54 10.43
N LEU A 18 10.02 9.53 9.73
CA LEU A 18 10.50 9.07 8.44
C LEU A 18 9.99 9.93 7.27
N PHE A 19 8.76 10.42 7.36
CA PHE A 19 8.06 11.07 6.26
C PHE A 19 7.33 12.32 6.74
N LYS A 20 8.05 13.37 7.01
CA LYS A 20 7.47 14.70 7.14
C LYS A 20 7.52 15.37 5.78
N THR A 21 6.62 14.99 4.89
CA THR A 21 6.34 15.73 3.67
C THR A 21 5.38 16.88 3.99
N ASP A 22 5.49 17.96 3.26
CA ASP A 22 4.62 19.12 3.36
C ASP A 22 3.22 18.78 2.82
N GLY A 23 2.48 17.92 3.56
CA GLY A 23 1.02 17.82 3.54
C GLY A 23 0.30 17.56 2.23
N GLU A 24 0.96 17.18 1.16
CA GLU A 24 0.25 16.75 -0.05
C GLU A 24 -0.05 15.26 0.03
N GLY A 25 -1.31 14.93 0.34
CA GLY A 25 -1.83 13.57 0.42
C GLY A 25 -1.88 12.86 -0.94
N VAL A 26 -0.73 12.76 -1.62
CA VAL A 26 -0.58 12.08 -2.91
C VAL A 26 -0.89 10.59 -2.80
N THR A 27 -0.75 10.03 -1.61
CA THR A 27 -0.89 8.60 -1.32
C THR A 27 -2.32 8.08 -1.41
N PHE A 28 -3.33 8.93 -1.22
CA PHE A 28 -4.76 8.58 -1.34
C PHE A 28 -5.37 8.94 -2.69
N THR A 29 -4.58 9.45 -3.62
CA THR A 29 -5.07 10.01 -4.88
C THR A 29 -4.79 9.05 -6.03
N SER A 30 -5.85 8.69 -6.76
CA SER A 30 -5.76 7.91 -8.00
C SER A 30 -6.23 8.72 -9.20
N LYS A 31 -5.60 8.48 -10.36
CA LYS A 31 -6.07 9.02 -11.63
C LYS A 31 -7.27 8.21 -12.10
N THR A 32 -8.43 8.83 -12.12
CA THR A 32 -9.72 8.17 -12.42
C THR A 32 -10.30 8.51 -13.78
N ASN A 33 -9.73 9.50 -14.47
CA ASN A 33 -10.20 9.90 -15.79
C ASN A 33 -8.99 10.23 -16.69
N ALA A 34 -9.04 9.75 -17.94
CA ALA A 34 -7.98 9.98 -18.91
C ALA A 34 -8.20 11.23 -19.77
N ASP A 35 -9.45 11.72 -19.85
CA ASP A 35 -9.90 12.71 -20.86
C ASP A 35 -10.38 14.03 -20.24
N ASN A 36 -10.56 14.11 -18.93
CA ASN A 36 -11.07 15.29 -18.25
C ASN A 36 -10.03 15.92 -17.34
N PHE A 37 -10.06 17.25 -17.18
CA PHE A 37 -9.20 17.97 -16.23
C PHE A 37 -9.45 17.55 -14.77
N ASN A 38 -10.68 17.16 -14.41
CA ASN A 38 -10.98 16.56 -13.11
C ASN A 38 -10.59 15.06 -13.10
N ALA A 39 -9.31 14.79 -13.29
CA ALA A 39 -8.78 13.47 -13.56
C ALA A 39 -8.31 12.72 -12.30
N PHE A 40 -8.06 13.42 -11.20
CA PHE A 40 -7.55 12.85 -9.96
C PHE A 40 -8.58 12.96 -8.85
N ARG A 41 -8.72 11.90 -8.04
CA ARG A 41 -9.61 11.87 -6.87
C ARG A 41 -8.99 11.11 -5.72
N SER A 42 -9.24 11.60 -4.50
CA SER A 42 -8.96 10.92 -3.23
C SER A 42 -10.29 10.48 -2.64
N TYR A 43 -10.64 9.21 -2.80
CA TYR A 43 -11.97 8.73 -2.39
C TYR A 43 -12.10 8.50 -0.88
N ASN A 44 -11.00 8.18 -0.21
CA ASN A 44 -10.94 7.89 1.22
C ASN A 44 -10.38 9.06 2.04
N TYR A 45 -10.04 10.18 1.37
CA TYR A 45 -9.49 11.36 2.04
C TYR A 45 -10.32 12.61 1.74
N PRO A 46 -10.69 13.41 2.76
CA PRO A 46 -11.47 14.61 2.55
C PRO A 46 -10.67 15.68 1.78
N PRO A 47 -11.35 16.59 1.03
CA PRO A 47 -10.67 17.67 0.33
C PRO A 47 -9.97 18.61 1.32
N LEU A 48 -8.73 18.99 1.02
CA LEU A 48 -7.96 19.96 1.81
C LEU A 48 -8.45 21.41 1.60
N ALA A 49 -9.03 21.68 0.43
CA ALA A 49 -9.60 22.96 0.08
C ALA A 49 -10.63 22.86 -1.04
N HIS A 50 -11.53 23.81 -1.09
CA HIS A 50 -12.52 24.00 -2.16
C HIS A 50 -12.23 25.31 -2.90
N ALA A 51 -11.96 25.24 -4.19
CA ALA A 51 -11.80 26.39 -5.07
C ALA A 51 -13.16 26.83 -5.62
N GLY A 52 -13.50 28.13 -5.39
CA GLY A 52 -14.66 28.80 -5.92
C GLY A 52 -14.24 30.23 -6.31
N ILE A 53 -15.09 31.26 -6.05
CA ILE A 53 -14.69 32.66 -6.15
C ILE A 53 -13.54 32.97 -5.19
N SER A 54 -13.51 32.26 -4.06
CA SER A 54 -12.38 32.25 -3.10
C SER A 54 -12.04 30.81 -2.75
N ILE A 55 -10.79 30.58 -2.30
CA ILE A 55 -10.38 29.27 -1.81
C ILE A 55 -10.75 29.15 -0.33
N LYS A 56 -11.51 28.13 -0.01
CA LYS A 56 -11.86 27.77 1.38
C LYS A 56 -11.05 26.54 1.78
N TYR A 57 -10.19 26.69 2.78
CA TYR A 57 -9.35 25.60 3.31
C TYR A 57 -10.06 24.86 4.42
N ASP A 58 -9.93 23.53 4.43
CA ASP A 58 -10.31 22.67 5.57
C ASP A 58 -9.08 22.51 6.47
N ILE A 59 -8.84 23.52 7.29
CA ILE A 59 -7.65 23.60 8.15
C ILE A 59 -7.42 22.34 9.02
N PRO A 60 -8.44 21.70 9.62
CA PRO A 60 -8.26 20.47 10.37
C PRO A 60 -7.66 19.31 9.59
N GLN A 61 -7.87 19.28 8.26
CA GLN A 61 -7.38 18.20 7.40
C GLN A 61 -5.96 18.47 6.87
N ILE A 62 -5.48 19.71 6.98
CA ILE A 62 -4.15 20.07 6.51
C ILE A 62 -3.11 19.65 7.53
N TYR A 63 -2.16 18.83 7.09
CA TYR A 63 -1.04 18.44 7.94
C TYR A 63 -0.15 19.65 8.26
N HIS A 64 0.06 19.89 9.55
CA HIS A 64 0.95 20.94 10.03
C HIS A 64 2.21 20.30 10.64
N PRO A 65 3.38 20.40 10.00
CA PRO A 65 4.61 19.83 10.54
C PRO A 65 5.01 20.54 11.86
N VAL A 66 5.29 19.74 12.88
CA VAL A 66 5.73 20.24 14.21
C VAL A 66 7.14 20.85 14.14
N SER A 67 7.95 20.44 13.17
CA SER A 67 9.30 20.96 12.96
C SER A 67 9.63 21.08 11.48
N ARG A 68 10.24 22.21 11.07
CA ARG A 68 10.78 22.39 9.73
C ARG A 68 12.15 21.70 9.64
N LYS A 69 12.18 20.45 9.22
CA LYS A 69 13.43 19.76 8.89
C LYS A 69 13.73 19.92 7.40
N PRO A 70 15.02 19.97 6.99
CA PRO A 70 15.38 19.95 5.57
C PRO A 70 14.81 18.72 4.87
N LEU A 71 14.39 18.89 3.61
CA LEU A 71 13.95 17.77 2.77
C LEU A 71 15.07 16.73 2.68
N LYS A 72 14.74 15.48 2.98
CA LYS A 72 15.65 14.36 2.82
C LYS A 72 15.07 13.39 1.79
N PRO A 73 15.51 13.44 0.54
CA PRO A 73 15.01 12.56 -0.50
C PRO A 73 15.50 11.12 -0.30
N HIS A 74 14.65 10.15 -0.62
CA HIS A 74 14.92 8.72 -0.57
C HIS A 74 14.91 8.15 -1.99
N TYR A 75 16.02 7.60 -2.45
CA TYR A 75 16.18 7.13 -3.83
C TYR A 75 16.19 5.61 -3.97
N LEU A 76 16.26 4.88 -2.84
CA LEU A 76 16.38 3.43 -2.87
C LEU A 76 15.00 2.80 -3.00
N LEU A 77 14.70 2.30 -4.20
CA LEU A 77 13.45 1.61 -4.51
C LEU A 77 13.76 0.23 -5.08
N ASP A 78 13.18 -0.82 -4.49
CA ASP A 78 13.25 -2.17 -5.04
C ASP A 78 12.15 -2.36 -6.08
N ARG A 79 12.49 -2.89 -7.25
CA ARG A 79 11.57 -3.08 -8.39
C ARG A 79 10.96 -4.47 -8.44
N ASN A 80 11.35 -5.35 -7.53
CA ASN A 80 10.89 -6.75 -7.50
C ASN A 80 9.49 -6.89 -6.86
N ILE A 81 8.57 -6.08 -7.37
CA ILE A 81 7.17 -6.02 -6.93
C ILE A 81 6.27 -6.34 -8.12
N ALA A 82 5.21 -7.12 -7.88
CA ALA A 82 4.19 -7.42 -8.87
C ALA A 82 2.80 -7.02 -8.38
N ILE A 83 1.86 -6.86 -9.31
CA ILE A 83 0.43 -6.71 -9.03
C ILE A 83 -0.27 -7.98 -9.47
N LEU A 84 -1.03 -8.58 -8.56
CA LEU A 84 -1.91 -9.73 -8.82
C LEU A 84 -3.36 -9.25 -8.71
N LYS A 85 -3.98 -8.95 -9.85
CA LYS A 85 -5.39 -8.59 -9.91
C LYS A 85 -6.25 -9.85 -9.97
N ILE A 86 -7.07 -10.04 -8.96
CA ILE A 86 -8.03 -11.15 -8.90
C ILE A 86 -9.25 -10.82 -9.77
N PHE A 87 -9.67 -11.76 -10.57
CA PHE A 87 -10.87 -11.67 -11.41
C PHE A 87 -11.59 -13.02 -11.49
N PRO A 88 -12.91 -13.04 -11.77
CA PRO A 88 -13.65 -14.28 -11.93
C PRO A 88 -13.09 -15.13 -13.07
N GLY A 89 -12.75 -16.39 -12.77
CA GLY A 89 -12.14 -17.30 -13.75
C GLY A 89 -10.62 -17.19 -13.87
N ILE A 90 -9.95 -16.47 -12.98
CA ILE A 90 -8.47 -16.51 -12.90
C ILE A 90 -7.98 -17.96 -12.75
N SER A 91 -6.98 -18.33 -13.53
CA SER A 91 -6.46 -19.69 -13.52
C SER A 91 -5.25 -19.86 -12.59
N PRO A 92 -4.99 -21.08 -12.10
CA PRO A 92 -3.78 -21.38 -11.32
C PRO A 92 -2.50 -20.96 -12.04
N GLN A 93 -2.42 -21.17 -13.35
CA GLN A 93 -1.24 -20.84 -14.16
C GLN A 93 -0.90 -19.35 -14.15
N VAL A 94 -1.90 -18.48 -14.14
CA VAL A 94 -1.68 -17.01 -14.04
C VAL A 94 -1.10 -16.66 -12.70
N VAL A 95 -1.68 -17.17 -11.62
CA VAL A 95 -1.21 -16.92 -10.25
C VAL A 95 0.19 -17.48 -10.05
N GLU A 96 0.43 -18.71 -10.46
CA GLU A 96 1.73 -19.37 -10.40
C GLU A 96 2.81 -18.59 -11.15
N SER A 97 2.51 -18.12 -12.37
CA SER A 97 3.45 -17.34 -13.18
C SER A 97 3.87 -16.05 -12.49
N ILE A 98 2.96 -15.38 -11.78
CA ILE A 98 3.27 -14.16 -11.04
C ILE A 98 4.08 -14.47 -9.77
N LEU A 99 3.63 -15.46 -8.97
CA LEU A 99 4.27 -15.78 -7.69
C LEU A 99 5.66 -16.44 -7.85
N ASN A 100 5.98 -16.95 -9.05
CA ASN A 100 7.27 -17.55 -9.37
C ASN A 100 8.19 -16.65 -10.19
N ILE A 101 7.89 -15.34 -10.31
CA ILE A 101 8.81 -14.37 -10.93
C ILE A 101 10.15 -14.42 -10.17
N PRO A 102 11.29 -14.65 -10.86
CA PRO A 102 12.59 -14.72 -10.22
C PRO A 102 12.91 -13.43 -9.45
N GLY A 103 13.27 -13.57 -8.18
CA GLY A 103 13.62 -12.44 -7.32
C GLY A 103 12.44 -11.61 -6.79
N LEU A 104 11.20 -12.03 -7.04
CA LEU A 104 10.00 -11.36 -6.51
C LEU A 104 10.06 -11.26 -4.99
N LYS A 105 9.82 -10.07 -4.46
CA LYS A 105 9.82 -9.79 -3.02
C LYS A 105 8.45 -9.40 -2.48
N GLY A 106 7.65 -8.72 -3.28
CA GLY A 106 6.33 -8.27 -2.86
C GLY A 106 5.26 -8.37 -3.93
N VAL A 107 4.04 -8.57 -3.50
CA VAL A 107 2.85 -8.61 -4.37
C VAL A 107 1.77 -7.71 -3.79
N VAL A 108 1.26 -6.79 -4.60
CA VAL A 108 0.02 -6.10 -4.31
C VAL A 108 -1.11 -6.91 -4.93
N MET A 109 -1.93 -7.54 -4.08
CA MET A 109 -3.06 -8.35 -4.50
C MET A 109 -4.34 -7.52 -4.48
N GLU A 110 -4.90 -7.24 -5.66
CA GLU A 110 -6.16 -6.50 -5.81
C GLU A 110 -7.34 -7.47 -5.74
N THR A 111 -8.19 -7.31 -4.73
CA THR A 111 -9.31 -8.21 -4.43
C THR A 111 -10.66 -7.51 -4.50
N PHE A 112 -11.75 -8.28 -4.35
CA PHE A 112 -13.11 -7.78 -4.47
C PHE A 112 -13.60 -7.11 -3.19
N GLY A 113 -14.38 -6.03 -3.32
CA GLY A 113 -15.08 -5.38 -2.21
C GLY A 113 -14.15 -5.09 -1.03
N SER A 114 -14.48 -5.56 0.15
CA SER A 114 -13.70 -5.34 1.38
C SER A 114 -12.55 -6.34 1.59
N GLY A 115 -11.93 -6.82 0.52
CA GLY A 115 -10.75 -7.69 0.60
C GLY A 115 -11.07 -9.17 0.37
N ASN A 116 -12.12 -9.50 -0.40
CA ASN A 116 -12.51 -10.87 -0.70
C ASN A 116 -11.85 -11.40 -1.97
N ALA A 117 -11.48 -12.67 -1.94
CA ALA A 117 -10.99 -13.42 -3.10
C ALA A 117 -11.85 -14.68 -3.29
N PRO A 118 -11.76 -15.37 -4.46
CA PRO A 118 -12.38 -16.69 -4.61
C PRO A 118 -11.86 -17.66 -3.56
N GLY A 119 -12.75 -18.46 -2.98
CA GLY A 119 -12.41 -19.43 -1.94
C GLY A 119 -11.79 -20.71 -2.48
N TYR A 120 -10.98 -20.64 -3.53
CA TYR A 120 -10.30 -21.80 -4.10
C TYR A 120 -9.14 -22.24 -3.20
N ASP A 121 -9.11 -23.50 -2.81
CA ASP A 121 -8.05 -24.06 -1.96
C ASP A 121 -6.68 -23.93 -2.62
N TRP A 122 -6.59 -24.17 -3.94
CA TRP A 122 -5.34 -24.01 -4.69
C TRP A 122 -4.79 -22.57 -4.62
N LEU A 123 -5.66 -21.55 -4.59
CA LEU A 123 -5.22 -20.15 -4.49
C LEU A 123 -4.60 -19.90 -3.11
N LEU A 124 -5.27 -20.34 -2.06
CA LEU A 124 -4.79 -20.18 -0.68
C LEU A 124 -3.46 -20.90 -0.45
N GLU A 125 -3.32 -22.12 -0.99
CA GLU A 125 -2.08 -22.90 -0.93
C GLU A 125 -0.92 -22.17 -1.64
N MET A 126 -1.15 -21.66 -2.85
CA MET A 126 -0.14 -20.90 -3.59
C MET A 126 0.27 -19.61 -2.88
N LEU A 127 -0.68 -18.88 -2.30
CA LEU A 127 -0.37 -17.66 -1.55
C LEU A 127 0.44 -17.98 -0.29
N LYS A 128 0.06 -19.04 0.43
CA LYS A 128 0.78 -19.50 1.62
C LYS A 128 2.21 -19.89 1.28
N ASP A 129 2.41 -20.72 0.24
CA ASP A 129 3.73 -21.12 -0.23
C ASP A 129 4.60 -19.89 -0.61
N ALA A 130 4.03 -18.90 -1.29
CA ALA A 130 4.72 -17.68 -1.64
C ALA A 130 5.15 -16.89 -0.39
N VAL A 131 4.28 -16.79 0.63
CA VAL A 131 4.61 -16.15 1.91
C VAL A 131 5.70 -16.92 2.66
N GLU A 132 5.65 -18.24 2.68
CA GLU A 132 6.69 -19.09 3.30
C GLU A 132 8.05 -18.95 2.60
N ARG A 133 8.07 -18.64 1.29
CA ARG A 133 9.28 -18.29 0.54
C ARG A 133 9.78 -16.88 0.80
N GLY A 134 9.10 -16.09 1.65
CA GLY A 134 9.47 -14.73 2.02
C GLY A 134 8.89 -13.63 1.14
N ILE A 135 7.92 -13.94 0.26
CA ILE A 135 7.20 -12.93 -0.53
C ILE A 135 6.16 -12.25 0.36
N VAL A 136 6.19 -10.94 0.46
CA VAL A 136 5.17 -10.17 1.18
C VAL A 136 3.99 -9.89 0.26
N ILE A 137 2.79 -10.35 0.65
CA ILE A 137 1.57 -10.13 -0.11
C ILE A 137 0.67 -9.16 0.66
N VAL A 138 0.38 -8.00 0.06
CA VAL A 138 -0.55 -7.01 0.62
C VAL A 138 -1.84 -7.01 -0.17
N ASN A 139 -2.96 -7.12 0.55
CA ASN A 139 -4.31 -7.16 -0.01
C ASN A 139 -4.89 -5.74 -0.05
N VAL A 140 -5.20 -5.24 -1.24
CA VAL A 140 -5.91 -3.97 -1.47
C VAL A 140 -7.24 -4.23 -2.17
N THR A 141 -8.17 -3.30 -2.04
CA THR A 141 -9.45 -3.41 -2.74
C THR A 141 -9.36 -2.90 -4.18
N GLN A 142 -10.12 -3.53 -5.09
CA GLN A 142 -10.35 -3.01 -6.45
C GLN A 142 -11.35 -1.86 -6.47
N CYS A 143 -12.04 -1.61 -5.36
CA CYS A 143 -12.96 -0.49 -5.24
C CYS A 143 -12.20 0.83 -5.10
N LEU A 144 -12.75 1.89 -5.68
CA LEU A 144 -12.15 3.24 -5.58
C LEU A 144 -12.29 3.86 -4.19
N ALA A 145 -13.21 3.36 -3.36
CA ALA A 145 -13.45 3.82 -1.99
C ALA A 145 -13.69 2.63 -1.05
N GLY A 146 -13.46 2.84 0.23
CA GLY A 146 -13.60 1.84 1.27
C GLY A 146 -12.26 1.24 1.67
N SER A 147 -12.31 0.21 2.52
CA SER A 147 -11.13 -0.43 3.08
C SER A 147 -11.21 -1.95 3.01
N VAL A 148 -10.05 -2.59 3.15
CA VAL A 148 -9.91 -4.03 3.29
C VAL A 148 -10.14 -4.43 4.75
N GLU A 149 -11.23 -5.17 5.01
CA GLU A 149 -11.61 -5.69 6.32
C GLU A 149 -11.54 -7.23 6.32
N MET A 150 -10.33 -7.77 6.37
CA MET A 150 -10.09 -9.23 6.19
C MET A 150 -10.74 -10.09 7.29
N HIS A 151 -11.09 -9.52 8.44
CA HIS A 151 -11.79 -10.24 9.51
C HIS A 151 -13.29 -10.41 9.26
N ARG A 152 -13.87 -9.63 8.35
CA ARG A 152 -15.31 -9.55 8.13
C ARG A 152 -15.90 -10.81 7.53
N TYR A 153 -15.18 -11.44 6.58
CA TYR A 153 -15.64 -12.60 5.83
C TYR A 153 -14.71 -13.81 6.00
N GLU A 154 -15.24 -15.01 5.78
CA GLU A 154 -14.45 -16.25 5.88
C GLU A 154 -13.26 -16.26 4.93
N THR A 155 -13.45 -15.83 3.69
CA THR A 155 -12.38 -15.77 2.67
C THR A 155 -11.27 -14.82 3.09
N GLY A 156 -11.60 -13.65 3.66
CA GLY A 156 -10.61 -12.72 4.22
C GLY A 156 -9.80 -13.33 5.35
N ARG A 157 -10.46 -14.07 6.27
CA ARG A 157 -9.76 -14.78 7.36
C ARG A 157 -8.82 -15.86 6.84
N LYS A 158 -9.22 -16.60 5.78
CA LYS A 158 -8.33 -17.58 5.14
C LYS A 158 -7.09 -16.93 4.52
N LEU A 159 -7.24 -15.75 3.90
CA LEU A 159 -6.10 -14.96 3.40
C LEU A 159 -5.16 -14.54 4.52
N LEU A 160 -5.68 -14.08 5.67
CA LEU A 160 -4.86 -13.76 6.84
C LEU A 160 -4.10 -15.01 7.34
N GLN A 161 -4.75 -16.17 7.39
CA GLN A 161 -4.12 -17.44 7.78
C GLN A 161 -3.03 -17.89 6.80
N ALA A 162 -3.16 -17.52 5.51
CA ALA A 162 -2.12 -17.71 4.51
C ALA A 162 -0.95 -16.71 4.64
N GLY A 163 -1.04 -15.74 5.56
CA GLY A 163 0.00 -14.74 5.81
C GLY A 163 -0.09 -13.49 4.94
N VAL A 164 -1.21 -13.27 4.27
CA VAL A 164 -1.49 -12.04 3.51
C VAL A 164 -1.79 -10.90 4.47
N VAL A 165 -1.23 -9.72 4.23
CA VAL A 165 -1.39 -8.53 5.07
C VAL A 165 -2.47 -7.61 4.51
N SER A 166 -3.23 -6.93 5.37
CA SER A 166 -4.19 -5.91 4.94
C SER A 166 -3.48 -4.66 4.42
N GLY A 167 -3.96 -4.11 3.31
CA GLY A 167 -3.58 -2.80 2.80
C GLY A 167 -4.52 -1.69 3.31
N TYR A 168 -5.52 -2.03 4.13
CA TYR A 168 -6.51 -1.09 4.65
C TYR A 168 -7.23 -0.33 3.51
N ASP A 169 -7.21 0.99 3.54
CA ASP A 169 -7.78 1.88 2.53
C ASP A 169 -6.73 2.44 1.55
N SER A 170 -5.55 1.82 1.51
CA SER A 170 -4.47 2.17 0.59
C SER A 170 -4.89 2.00 -0.87
N THR A 171 -4.45 2.92 -1.72
CA THR A 171 -4.52 2.73 -3.17
C THR A 171 -3.49 1.72 -3.65
N THR A 172 -3.71 1.10 -4.81
CA THR A 172 -2.74 0.19 -5.42
C THR A 172 -1.39 0.87 -5.64
N GLU A 173 -1.41 2.12 -6.12
CA GLU A 173 -0.21 2.92 -6.38
C GLU A 173 0.59 3.14 -5.10
N CYS A 174 -0.11 3.45 -4.02
CA CYS A 174 0.52 3.65 -2.72
C CYS A 174 1.11 2.35 -2.17
N ALA A 175 0.38 1.25 -2.23
CA ALA A 175 0.86 -0.06 -1.77
C ALA A 175 2.12 -0.51 -2.54
N VAL A 176 2.14 -0.33 -3.87
CA VAL A 176 3.32 -0.59 -4.70
C VAL A 176 4.49 0.28 -4.26
N ALA A 177 4.28 1.61 -4.15
CA ALA A 177 5.34 2.54 -3.75
C ALA A 177 5.89 2.23 -2.35
N LYS A 178 5.01 1.89 -1.40
CA LYS A 178 5.39 1.50 -0.03
C LYS A 178 6.24 0.23 -0.01
N LEU A 179 5.84 -0.82 -0.74
CA LEU A 179 6.66 -2.04 -0.85
C LEU A 179 8.01 -1.77 -1.50
N MET A 180 8.05 -1.02 -2.62
CA MET A 180 9.29 -0.65 -3.30
C MET A 180 10.24 0.11 -2.37
N PHE A 181 9.70 1.03 -1.58
CA PHE A 181 10.44 1.81 -0.61
C PHE A 181 11.02 0.93 0.52
N LEU A 182 10.17 0.15 1.18
CA LEU A 182 10.59 -0.68 2.33
C LEU A 182 11.66 -1.70 1.93
N PHE A 183 11.45 -2.43 0.84
CA PHE A 183 12.46 -3.37 0.33
C PHE A 183 13.71 -2.67 -0.22
N GLY A 184 13.56 -1.48 -0.82
CA GLY A 184 14.68 -0.68 -1.29
C GLY A 184 15.62 -0.23 -0.16
N HIS A 185 15.09 -0.10 1.05
CA HIS A 185 15.85 0.22 2.26
C HIS A 185 16.36 -1.03 3.00
N GLY A 186 16.26 -2.21 2.37
CA GLY A 186 16.85 -3.44 2.87
C GLY A 186 16.09 -4.09 4.04
N MET A 187 14.82 -3.76 4.22
CA MET A 187 13.99 -4.40 5.24
C MET A 187 13.72 -5.86 4.91
N THR A 188 13.71 -6.68 5.94
CA THR A 188 13.30 -8.09 5.87
C THR A 188 11.79 -8.21 5.63
N PRO A 189 11.28 -9.34 5.14
CA PRO A 189 9.84 -9.55 4.94
C PRO A 189 9.00 -9.27 6.19
N ASP A 190 9.47 -9.64 7.38
CA ASP A 190 8.72 -9.43 8.62
C ASP A 190 8.69 -7.95 9.01
N GLU A 191 9.80 -7.22 8.87
CA GLU A 191 9.84 -5.77 9.06
C GLU A 191 8.92 -5.05 8.07
N VAL A 192 8.87 -5.50 6.81
CA VAL A 192 7.95 -4.95 5.81
C VAL A 192 6.50 -5.16 6.23
N LYS A 193 6.12 -6.36 6.70
CA LYS A 193 4.76 -6.64 7.20
C LYS A 193 4.38 -5.74 8.39
N GLU A 194 5.30 -5.51 9.33
CA GLU A 194 5.09 -4.59 10.44
C GLU A 194 4.82 -3.17 9.94
N HIS A 195 5.63 -2.67 8.99
CA HIS A 195 5.48 -1.33 8.44
C HIS A 195 4.24 -1.17 7.54
N LEU A 196 3.75 -2.24 6.92
CA LEU A 196 2.47 -2.23 6.19
C LEU A 196 1.28 -1.98 7.13
N ASN A 197 1.38 -2.36 8.40
CA ASN A 197 0.37 -2.10 9.42
C ASN A 197 0.54 -0.74 10.13
N CYS A 198 1.44 0.12 9.65
CA CYS A 198 1.67 1.46 10.18
C CYS A 198 1.46 2.50 9.09
N SER A 199 0.81 3.61 9.42
CA SER A 199 0.76 4.77 8.54
C SER A 199 2.10 5.52 8.65
N LEU A 200 2.83 5.61 7.53
CA LEU A 200 4.14 6.27 7.47
C LEU A 200 4.01 7.77 7.15
N ILE A 201 3.12 8.11 6.25
CA ILE A 201 2.91 9.47 5.72
C ILE A 201 1.43 9.86 5.65
N GLY A 202 0.56 9.13 6.30
CA GLY A 202 -0.89 9.28 6.20
C GLY A 202 -1.50 8.46 5.06
N GLU A 203 -0.81 7.46 4.55
CA GLU A 203 -1.22 6.68 3.36
C GLU A 203 -2.22 5.56 3.65
N ILE A 204 -2.50 5.29 4.90
CA ILE A 204 -3.55 4.36 5.36
C ILE A 204 -4.24 4.91 6.59
N THR A 205 -5.52 4.60 6.73
CA THR A 205 -6.29 4.82 7.96
C THR A 205 -6.30 3.52 8.76
N ILE A 206 -5.79 3.58 9.98
CA ILE A 206 -5.81 2.45 10.93
C ILE A 206 -6.91 2.76 11.94
N ALA A 207 -7.95 1.92 11.98
CA ALA A 207 -9.08 2.06 12.90
C ALA A 207 -8.72 1.50 14.29
#